data_2ccd5f4ef0db0d98bf61a64603b5bca9
#
_entry.id   2ccd5f4ef0db0d98bf61a64603b5bca9
#
_cell.length_a   1.000
_cell.length_b   1.000
_cell.length_c   1.000
_cell.angle_alpha   90.00
_cell.angle_beta   90.00
_cell.angle_gamma   90.00
#
_symmetry.space_group_name_H-M   'P 1'
#
loop_
_entity.id
_entity.type
_entity.pdbx_description
1 polymer ?
#
loop_
_entity_poly.entity_id
_entity_poly.type
_entity_poly.pdbx_seq_one_letter_code
_entity_poly.pdbx_strand_id
1 'polypeptide(L)'
;MFINISNHASPKWSAEQLQAAQALGGEIRDIQFPNVATLATTADVLALADGLATQVGDGDVAMVQGEFTLVYATIRRLRTRDVRVVAACTERKVQETQKPDGTFEKTAIFVFAGFRDYE
;
A
#
# COMPACT_ATOMS: atom_id res chain seq x y z
N MET A 1 -12.46 9.24 -2.32
CA MET A 1 -12.19 7.81 -2.55
C MET A 1 -10.95 7.36 -1.80
N PHE A 2 -10.84 6.08 -1.55
CA PHE A 2 -9.59 5.46 -1.09
C PHE A 2 -8.82 4.95 -2.30
N ILE A 3 -7.61 5.45 -2.51
CA ILE A 3 -6.79 5.12 -3.68
C ILE A 3 -5.68 4.16 -3.23
N ASN A 4 -5.73 2.95 -3.74
CA ASN A 4 -4.69 1.94 -3.51
C ASN A 4 -3.64 2.02 -4.60
N ILE A 5 -2.46 2.54 -4.29
CA ILE A 5 -1.31 2.58 -5.20
C ILE A 5 -0.30 1.56 -4.68
N SER A 6 -0.39 0.34 -5.15
CA SER A 6 0.46 -0.76 -4.70
C SER A 6 0.49 -1.90 -5.72
N ASN A 7 1.29 -2.91 -5.42
CA ASN A 7 1.32 -4.17 -6.17
C ASN A 7 0.31 -5.19 -5.64
N HIS A 8 -0.53 -4.81 -4.69
CA HIS A 8 -1.48 -5.70 -4.03
C HIS A 8 -2.90 -5.18 -4.22
N ALA A 9 -3.57 -5.66 -5.24
CA ALA A 9 -4.91 -5.21 -5.62
C ALA A 9 -5.95 -5.50 -4.52
N SER A 10 -6.89 -4.60 -4.33
CA SER A 10 -7.87 -4.67 -3.24
C SER A 10 -8.75 -5.93 -3.22
N PRO A 11 -9.07 -6.60 -4.36
CA PRO A 11 -9.77 -7.89 -4.30
C PRO A 11 -9.03 -8.99 -3.54
N LYS A 12 -7.72 -8.84 -3.33
CA LYS A 12 -6.89 -9.79 -2.58
C LYS A 12 -6.75 -9.41 -1.10
N TRP A 13 -7.32 -8.30 -0.67
CA TRP A 13 -7.23 -7.85 0.71
C TRP A 13 -8.14 -8.65 1.63
N SER A 14 -7.80 -8.68 2.93
CA SER A 14 -8.69 -9.21 3.95
C SER A 14 -9.96 -8.35 4.08
N ALA A 15 -11.01 -8.93 4.65
CA ALA A 15 -12.23 -8.18 4.93
C ALA A 15 -11.96 -6.98 5.85
N GLU A 16 -11.07 -7.14 6.82
CA GLU A 16 -10.69 -6.08 7.77
C GLU A 16 -10.02 -4.92 7.06
N GLN A 17 -9.13 -5.18 6.12
CA GLN A 17 -8.46 -4.13 5.35
C GLN A 17 -9.43 -3.41 4.42
N LEU A 18 -10.32 -4.13 3.75
CA LEU A 18 -11.35 -3.53 2.90
C LEU A 18 -12.26 -2.60 3.71
N GLN A 19 -12.73 -3.04 4.86
CA GLN A 19 -13.59 -2.25 5.73
C GLN A 19 -12.88 -1.00 6.25
N ALA A 20 -11.63 -1.13 6.67
CA ALA A 20 -10.84 0.01 7.14
C ALA A 20 -10.61 1.05 6.03
N ALA A 21 -10.32 0.61 4.82
CA ALA A 21 -10.16 1.50 3.67
C ALA A 21 -11.47 2.22 3.31
N GLN A 22 -12.58 1.50 3.31
CA GLN A 22 -13.90 2.07 3.06
C GLN A 22 -14.30 3.08 4.13
N ALA A 23 -13.95 2.82 5.38
CA ALA A 23 -14.21 3.76 6.48
C ALA A 23 -13.43 5.07 6.31
N LEU A 24 -12.23 5.02 5.74
CA LEU A 24 -11.41 6.21 5.51
C LEU A 24 -11.81 7.00 4.27
N GLY A 25 -12.07 6.32 3.15
CA GLY A 25 -12.25 6.99 1.87
C GLY A 25 -13.50 6.61 1.10
N GLY A 26 -14.28 5.67 1.58
CA GLY A 26 -15.47 5.17 0.88
C GLY A 26 -15.09 4.17 -0.20
N GLU A 27 -15.41 4.48 -1.45
CA GLU A 27 -15.09 3.61 -2.57
C GLU A 27 -13.58 3.46 -2.77
N ILE A 28 -13.14 2.24 -3.09
CA ILE A 28 -11.72 1.92 -3.31
C ILE A 28 -11.45 1.88 -4.81
N ARG A 29 -10.37 2.55 -5.23
CA ARG A 29 -9.86 2.46 -6.59
C ARG A 29 -8.42 1.96 -6.55
N ASP A 30 -8.13 0.94 -7.35
CA ASP A 30 -6.79 0.37 -7.47
C ASP A 30 -6.02 1.04 -8.61
N ILE A 31 -4.76 1.39 -8.33
CA ILE A 31 -3.78 1.84 -9.30
C ILE A 31 -2.56 0.93 -9.15
N GLN A 32 -2.22 0.20 -10.21
CA GLN A 32 -1.03 -0.64 -10.20
C GLN A 32 0.22 0.21 -9.99
N PHE A 33 1.03 -0.17 -8.99
CA PHE A 33 2.32 0.49 -8.77
C PHE A 33 3.23 0.24 -9.98
N PRO A 34 3.81 1.30 -10.58
CA PRO A 34 4.65 1.14 -11.76
C PRO A 34 5.91 0.34 -11.48
N ASN A 35 6.40 -0.40 -12.47
CA ASN A 35 7.72 -1.00 -12.40
C ASN A 35 8.80 0.09 -12.51
N VAL A 36 9.70 0.12 -11.54
CA VAL A 36 10.85 1.04 -11.55
C VAL A 36 12.06 0.24 -12.04
N ALA A 37 12.60 0.61 -13.20
CA ALA A 37 13.77 -0.08 -13.75
C ALA A 37 14.97 0.07 -12.80
N THR A 38 15.81 -0.97 -12.71
CA THR A 38 16.96 -0.98 -11.80
C THR A 38 17.90 0.22 -12.01
N LEU A 39 18.05 0.66 -13.26
CA LEU A 39 18.93 1.77 -13.62
C LEU A 39 18.15 3.07 -13.91
N ALA A 40 16.89 3.15 -13.48
CA ALA A 40 16.13 4.39 -13.61
C ALA A 40 16.84 5.54 -12.89
N THR A 41 16.86 6.70 -13.54
CA THR A 41 17.41 7.91 -12.93
C THR A 41 16.42 8.54 -11.96
N THR A 42 16.88 9.46 -11.13
CA THR A 42 15.99 10.27 -10.30
C THR A 42 14.94 10.98 -11.15
N ALA A 43 15.33 11.55 -12.30
CA ALA A 43 14.40 12.22 -13.20
C ALA A 43 13.30 11.27 -13.71
N ASP A 44 13.65 10.01 -14.02
CA ASP A 44 12.68 8.99 -14.44
C ASP A 44 11.68 8.71 -13.32
N VAL A 45 12.16 8.57 -12.08
CA VAL A 45 11.31 8.31 -10.91
C VAL A 45 10.38 9.50 -10.65
N LEU A 46 10.89 10.73 -10.75
CA LEU A 46 10.06 11.93 -10.56
C LEU A 46 8.95 12.04 -11.60
N ALA A 47 9.22 11.66 -12.85
CA ALA A 47 8.20 11.64 -13.90
C ALA A 47 7.09 10.61 -13.59
N LEU A 48 7.45 9.42 -13.10
CA LEU A 48 6.48 8.42 -12.66
C LEU A 48 5.65 8.94 -11.49
N ALA A 49 6.27 9.60 -10.53
CA ALA A 49 5.59 10.17 -9.38
C ALA A 49 4.58 11.25 -9.79
N ASP A 50 4.93 12.10 -10.74
CA ASP A 50 4.01 13.11 -11.28
C ASP A 50 2.78 12.44 -11.91
N GLY A 51 2.99 11.38 -12.69
CA GLY A 51 1.90 10.62 -13.30
C GLY A 51 0.97 9.96 -12.28
N LEU A 52 1.52 9.40 -11.20
CA LEU A 52 0.71 8.84 -10.12
C LEU A 52 -0.07 9.92 -9.38
N ALA A 53 0.56 11.03 -9.06
CA ALA A 53 -0.08 12.11 -8.30
C ALA A 53 -1.27 12.73 -9.05
N THR A 54 -1.22 12.80 -10.39
CA THR A 54 -2.35 13.31 -11.18
C THR A 54 -3.59 12.43 -11.13
N GLN A 55 -3.45 11.18 -10.75
CA GLN A 55 -4.57 10.22 -10.65
C GLN A 55 -5.28 10.27 -9.28
N VAL A 56 -4.78 11.06 -8.35
CA VAL A 56 -5.35 11.22 -7.01
C VAL A 56 -5.99 12.60 -6.91
N GLY A 57 -7.24 12.64 -6.47
CA GLY A 57 -8.00 13.89 -6.32
C GLY A 57 -7.87 14.49 -4.93
N ASP A 58 -8.11 15.80 -4.82
CA ASP A 58 -8.18 16.44 -3.51
C ASP A 58 -9.35 15.86 -2.71
N GLY A 59 -9.11 15.63 -1.42
CA GLY A 59 -10.07 14.95 -0.54
C GLY A 59 -9.95 13.43 -0.54
N ASP A 60 -9.15 12.84 -1.44
CA ASP A 60 -8.89 11.39 -1.42
C ASP A 60 -7.97 10.99 -0.27
N VAL A 61 -8.05 9.71 0.08
CA VAL A 61 -7.08 9.05 0.96
C VAL A 61 -6.28 8.09 0.08
N ALA A 62 -4.96 8.18 0.10
CA ALA A 62 -4.10 7.35 -0.72
C ALA A 62 -3.21 6.44 0.14
N MET A 63 -3.14 5.17 -0.22
CA MET A 63 -2.14 4.24 0.28
C MET A 63 -1.09 4.04 -0.81
N VAL A 64 0.18 4.31 -0.50
CA VAL A 64 1.27 4.22 -1.47
C VAL A 64 2.32 3.26 -0.95
N GLN A 65 2.49 2.13 -1.62
CA GLN A 65 3.46 1.09 -1.23
C GLN A 65 4.12 0.49 -2.47
N GLY A 66 5.45 0.35 -2.43
CA GLY A 66 6.21 -0.22 -3.52
C GLY A 66 7.69 0.12 -3.40
N GLU A 67 8.34 0.40 -4.52
CA GLU A 67 9.75 0.79 -4.54
C GLU A 67 9.93 2.12 -3.80
N PHE A 68 10.92 2.19 -2.91
CA PHE A 68 11.07 3.27 -1.92
C PHE A 68 11.21 4.66 -2.54
N THR A 69 11.98 4.82 -3.58
CA THR A 69 12.25 6.15 -4.16
C THR A 69 11.00 6.71 -4.84
N LEU A 70 10.23 5.86 -5.51
CA LEU A 70 8.97 6.26 -6.14
C LEU A 70 7.88 6.50 -5.08
N VAL A 71 7.83 5.69 -4.05
CA VAL A 71 6.90 5.91 -2.91
C VAL A 71 7.16 7.28 -2.30
N TYR A 72 8.41 7.58 -1.95
CA TYR A 72 8.77 8.85 -1.33
C TYR A 72 8.41 10.05 -2.22
N ALA A 73 8.77 9.98 -3.50
CA ALA A 73 8.50 11.07 -4.44
C ALA A 73 6.99 11.30 -4.64
N THR A 74 6.21 10.22 -4.68
CA THR A 74 4.76 10.30 -4.81
C THR A 74 4.12 10.91 -3.56
N ILE A 75 4.52 10.44 -2.39
CA ILE A 75 4.01 10.96 -1.11
C ILE A 75 4.29 12.45 -0.98
N ARG A 76 5.48 12.90 -1.32
CA ARG A 76 5.84 14.31 -1.25
C ARG A 76 4.90 15.18 -2.09
N ARG A 77 4.50 14.72 -3.27
CA ARG A 77 3.58 15.43 -4.15
C ARG A 77 2.17 15.48 -3.57
N LEU A 78 1.69 14.34 -3.08
CA LEU A 78 0.34 14.25 -2.50
C LEU A 78 0.22 15.10 -1.22
N ARG A 79 1.29 15.19 -0.42
CA ARG A 79 1.32 15.95 0.83
C ARG A 79 1.22 17.46 0.65
N THR A 80 1.49 17.98 -0.54
CA THR A 80 1.30 19.41 -0.84
C THR A 80 -0.13 19.77 -1.21
N ARG A 81 -1.00 18.76 -1.28
CA ARG A 81 -2.41 18.89 -1.65
C ARG A 81 -3.29 18.38 -0.51
N ASP A 82 -4.61 18.54 -0.65
CA ASP A 82 -5.58 17.99 0.29
C ASP A 82 -5.78 16.49 0.07
N VAL A 83 -4.73 15.72 0.36
CA VAL A 83 -4.70 14.26 0.26
C VAL A 83 -4.12 13.69 1.55
N ARG A 84 -4.89 12.83 2.20
CA ARG A 84 -4.39 12.05 3.33
C ARG A 84 -3.63 10.84 2.80
N VAL A 85 -2.39 10.63 3.23
CA VAL A 85 -1.56 9.51 2.79
C VAL A 85 -1.32 8.57 3.94
N VAL A 86 -1.56 7.29 3.72
CA VAL A 86 -1.46 6.25 4.76
C VAL A 86 -0.62 5.08 4.28
N ALA A 87 -0.09 4.33 5.24
CA ALA A 87 0.53 3.03 5.03
C ALA A 87 -0.31 1.94 5.70
N ALA A 88 -0.36 0.76 5.10
CA ALA A 88 -0.93 -0.41 5.76
C ALA A 88 0.07 -0.96 6.78
N CYS A 89 -0.41 -1.19 7.99
CA CYS A 89 0.37 -1.81 9.05
C CYS A 89 -0.03 -3.28 9.15
N THR A 90 0.96 -4.16 9.11
CA THR A 90 0.76 -5.60 9.23
C THR A 90 1.51 -6.13 10.43
N GLU A 91 0.94 -7.14 11.07
CA GLU A 91 1.55 -7.84 12.18
C GLU A 91 1.99 -9.22 11.71
N ARG A 92 3.26 -9.55 11.99
CA ARG A 92 3.78 -10.89 11.70
C ARG A 92 3.36 -11.84 12.82
N LYS A 93 2.61 -12.88 12.47
CA LYS A 93 2.21 -13.94 13.40
C LYS A 93 2.83 -15.26 12.98
N VAL A 94 3.32 -16.02 13.96
CA VAL A 94 3.85 -17.36 13.73
C VAL A 94 2.79 -18.38 14.10
N GLN A 95 2.47 -19.26 13.17
CA GLN A 95 1.60 -20.41 13.41
C GLN A 95 2.45 -21.68 13.46
N GLU A 96 2.17 -22.53 14.44
CA GLU A 96 2.81 -23.84 14.59
C GLU A 96 1.75 -24.91 14.32
N THR A 97 2.02 -25.74 13.32
CA THR A 97 1.09 -26.81 12.91
C THR A 97 1.78 -28.15 13.09
N GLN A 98 1.12 -29.09 13.77
CA GLN A 98 1.61 -30.48 13.89
C GLN A 98 1.29 -31.22 12.60
N LYS A 99 2.33 -31.84 12.02
CA LYS A 99 2.19 -32.72 10.85
C LYS A 99 1.72 -34.12 11.27
N PRO A 100 1.20 -34.93 10.31
CA PRO A 100 0.78 -36.30 10.59
C PRO A 100 1.91 -37.20 11.14
N ASP A 101 3.17 -36.88 10.84
CA ASP A 101 4.35 -37.62 11.34
C ASP A 101 4.77 -37.22 12.77
N GLY A 102 4.03 -36.30 13.42
CA GLY A 102 4.32 -35.81 14.75
C GLY A 102 5.28 -34.63 14.83
N THR A 103 5.89 -34.21 13.70
CA THR A 103 6.75 -33.04 13.65
C THR A 103 5.93 -31.77 13.58
N PHE A 104 6.54 -30.62 13.93
CA PHE A 104 5.89 -29.30 13.88
C PHE A 104 6.47 -28.48 12.76
N GLU A 105 5.60 -27.72 12.08
CA GLU A 105 5.96 -26.74 11.08
C GLU A 105 5.59 -25.35 11.58
N LYS A 106 6.53 -24.41 11.51
CA LYS A 106 6.29 -23.01 11.82
C LYS A 106 6.13 -22.22 10.53
N THR A 107 5.00 -21.52 10.41
CA THR A 107 4.71 -20.68 9.27
C THR A 107 4.51 -19.25 9.76
N ALA A 108 5.11 -18.28 9.09
CA ALA A 108 4.86 -16.87 9.36
C ALA A 108 3.76 -16.37 8.43
N ILE A 109 2.76 -15.71 9.02
CA ILE A 109 1.71 -15.00 8.27
C ILE A 109 1.71 -13.54 8.66
N PHE A 110 1.30 -12.68 7.73
CA PHE A 110 1.14 -11.25 7.96
C PHE A 110 -0.35 -10.93 7.99
N VAL A 111 -0.78 -10.28 9.06
CA VAL A 111 -2.19 -9.95 9.29
C VAL A 111 -2.32 -8.43 9.32
N PHE A 112 -3.29 -7.91 8.57
CA PHE A 112 -3.57 -6.48 8.58
C PHE A 112 -3.98 -6.03 9.98
N ALA A 113 -3.33 -4.96 10.47
CA ALA A 113 -3.59 -4.40 11.80
C ALA A 113 -4.24 -3.00 11.73
N GLY A 114 -4.08 -2.28 10.67
CA GLY A 114 -4.65 -0.95 10.51
C GLY A 114 -3.88 -0.09 9.53
N PHE A 115 -4.33 1.14 9.33
CA PHE A 115 -3.61 2.15 8.56
C PHE A 115 -2.95 3.16 9.50
N ARG A 116 -1.81 3.67 9.07
CA ARG A 116 -1.05 4.70 9.77
C ARG A 116 -0.78 5.86 8.83
N ASP A 117 -1.03 7.07 9.31
CA ASP A 117 -0.74 8.27 8.55
C ASP A 117 0.76 8.49 8.38
N TYR A 118 1.16 8.95 7.20
CA TYR A 118 2.46 9.57 7.02
C TYR A 118 2.44 10.98 7.60
N GLU A 119 3.55 11.36 8.20
CA GLU A 119 3.76 12.70 8.73
C GLU A 119 3.68 13.79 7.65
#